data_15ec24797a088a05d314c668063cc49c
#
_entry.id   15ec24797a088a05d314c668063cc49c
#
_cell.length_a   1.000
_cell.length_b   1.000
_cell.length_c   1.000
_cell.angle_alpha   90.00
_cell.angle_beta   90.00
_cell.angle_gamma   90.00
#
_symmetry.space_group_name_H-M   'P 1'
#
loop_
_entity.id
_entity.type
_entity.pdbx_description
1 polymer ?
#
loop_
_entity_poly.entity_id
_entity_poly.type
_entity_poly.pdbx_seq_one_letter_code
_entity_poly.pdbx_strand_id
1 'polypeptide(L)'
;VKPKFHKANQDRLYPLRPYIISAGQEAMKKNDAKEAYKNFKMYVETAEAPLFVEVDRTKNPDQYLGEIARVAAVYAFQEKDLPSANKYVDIAMKDPEAKKDALGLKLYLMQQDLKTKEDSLSYVEKLKTLYADDSNNEQIFANLAAMYGSLGMKNEQAKMIDARLAANSGDFMALAMRGQESMNAGNDDAAISDFKKALETKKDDSLVLTYLGFTLNRKAANINGNNAEQKKLYEESVKYLEVARDVDPSCERANWKYPLYQAYYSLYGANDSRTKELEALVK
;
A
#
# COMPACT_ATOMS: atom_id res chain seq x y z
N VAL A 1 47.76 -7.59 4.45
CA VAL A 1 48.45 -7.85 3.16
C VAL A 1 47.51 -8.64 2.26
N LYS A 2 47.18 -8.12 1.08
CA LYS A 2 46.33 -8.83 0.11
C LYS A 2 47.10 -10.05 -0.45
N PRO A 3 46.40 -11.18 -0.69
CA PRO A 3 46.99 -12.34 -1.35
C PRO A 3 47.60 -11.99 -2.73
N LYS A 4 48.70 -12.59 -3.08
CA LYS A 4 49.46 -12.32 -4.34
C LYS A 4 48.57 -12.33 -5.63
N PHE A 5 47.53 -13.15 -5.64
CA PHE A 5 46.63 -13.33 -6.79
C PHE A 5 45.25 -12.68 -6.61
N HIS A 6 45.08 -11.77 -5.63
CA HIS A 6 43.78 -11.21 -5.30
C HIS A 6 43.10 -10.57 -6.51
N LYS A 7 43.79 -9.64 -7.22
CA LYS A 7 43.24 -8.96 -8.37
C LYS A 7 42.97 -9.91 -9.55
N ALA A 8 43.87 -10.82 -9.87
CA ALA A 8 43.68 -11.80 -10.93
C ALA A 8 42.48 -12.73 -10.66
N ASN A 9 42.28 -13.15 -9.42
CA ASN A 9 41.12 -13.94 -9.02
C ASN A 9 39.83 -13.13 -9.07
N GLN A 10 39.85 -11.86 -8.65
CA GLN A 10 38.71 -10.95 -8.75
C GLN A 10 38.24 -10.83 -10.21
N ASP A 11 39.16 -10.52 -11.12
CA ASP A 11 38.88 -10.31 -12.55
C ASP A 11 38.35 -11.58 -13.24
N ARG A 12 38.81 -12.75 -12.80
CA ARG A 12 38.35 -14.04 -13.33
C ARG A 12 37.00 -14.49 -12.79
N LEU A 13 36.75 -14.27 -11.51
CA LEU A 13 35.57 -14.83 -10.81
C LEU A 13 34.37 -13.88 -10.82
N TYR A 14 34.59 -12.57 -10.82
CA TYR A 14 33.50 -11.60 -10.81
C TYR A 14 32.52 -11.78 -11.99
N PRO A 15 32.99 -11.96 -13.26
CA PRO A 15 32.11 -12.20 -14.40
C PRO A 15 31.34 -13.53 -14.35
N LEU A 16 31.72 -14.45 -13.47
CA LEU A 16 31.04 -15.74 -13.32
C LEU A 16 29.85 -15.70 -12.34
N ARG A 17 29.74 -14.63 -11.56
CA ARG A 17 28.64 -14.50 -10.57
C ARG A 17 27.22 -14.67 -11.18
N PRO A 18 26.90 -14.16 -12.40
CA PRO A 18 25.59 -14.36 -13.00
C PRO A 18 25.20 -15.82 -13.22
N TYR A 19 26.15 -16.75 -13.32
CA TYR A 19 25.83 -18.20 -13.41
C TYR A 19 25.16 -18.73 -12.14
N ILE A 20 25.42 -18.09 -10.99
CA ILE A 20 24.72 -18.42 -9.71
C ILE A 20 23.24 -18.09 -9.82
N ILE A 21 22.91 -16.95 -10.49
CA ILE A 21 21.51 -16.58 -10.74
C ILE A 21 20.83 -17.63 -11.62
N SER A 22 21.51 -18.04 -12.71
CA SER A 22 20.97 -19.07 -13.62
C SER A 22 20.70 -20.38 -12.88
N ALA A 23 21.59 -20.80 -11.98
CA ALA A 23 21.36 -21.98 -11.14
C ALA A 23 20.14 -21.83 -10.22
N GLY A 24 19.94 -20.65 -9.62
CA GLY A 24 18.76 -20.35 -8.82
C GLY A 24 17.47 -20.40 -9.64
N GLN A 25 17.48 -19.83 -10.84
CA GLN A 25 16.34 -19.85 -11.77
C GLN A 25 15.99 -21.27 -12.24
N GLU A 26 16.99 -22.11 -12.49
CA GLU A 26 16.75 -23.51 -12.82
C GLU A 26 16.15 -24.30 -11.65
N ALA A 27 16.56 -24.00 -10.42
CA ALA A 27 15.97 -24.58 -9.23
C ALA A 27 14.49 -24.14 -9.06
N MET A 28 14.18 -22.85 -9.34
CA MET A 28 12.79 -22.35 -9.35
C MET A 28 11.92 -23.10 -10.36
N LYS A 29 12.39 -23.32 -11.57
CA LYS A 29 11.66 -24.07 -12.61
C LYS A 29 11.38 -25.51 -12.19
N LYS A 30 12.23 -26.09 -11.33
CA LYS A 30 12.06 -27.43 -10.75
C LYS A 30 11.23 -27.44 -9.45
N ASN A 31 10.70 -26.27 -9.04
CA ASN A 31 10.02 -26.07 -7.76
C ASN A 31 10.90 -26.42 -6.53
N ASP A 32 12.23 -26.34 -6.67
CA ASP A 32 13.17 -26.53 -5.56
C ASP A 32 13.47 -25.19 -4.89
N ALA A 33 12.59 -24.79 -3.97
CA ALA A 33 12.68 -23.52 -3.27
C ALA A 33 13.98 -23.39 -2.43
N LYS A 34 14.45 -24.50 -1.85
CA LYS A 34 15.67 -24.49 -1.01
C LYS A 34 16.92 -24.24 -1.85
N GLU A 35 17.06 -24.96 -2.96
CA GLU A 35 18.21 -24.75 -3.85
C GLU A 35 18.14 -23.39 -4.55
N ALA A 36 16.93 -22.90 -4.91
CA ALA A 36 16.73 -21.55 -5.43
C ALA A 36 17.20 -20.50 -4.42
N TYR A 37 16.73 -20.59 -3.16
CA TYR A 37 17.14 -19.67 -2.10
C TYR A 37 18.65 -19.71 -1.86
N LYS A 38 19.25 -20.89 -1.76
CA LYS A 38 20.69 -21.06 -1.56
C LYS A 38 21.50 -20.34 -2.64
N ASN A 39 21.11 -20.44 -3.91
CA ASN A 39 21.80 -19.79 -5.01
C ASN A 39 21.60 -18.27 -4.97
N PHE A 40 20.39 -17.76 -4.78
CA PHE A 40 20.14 -16.31 -4.72
C PHE A 40 20.83 -15.67 -3.51
N LYS A 41 20.77 -16.31 -2.34
CA LYS A 41 21.53 -15.92 -1.16
C LYS A 41 23.03 -15.85 -1.45
N MET A 42 23.60 -16.90 -2.07
CA MET A 42 25.02 -16.95 -2.44
C MET A 42 25.38 -15.78 -3.36
N TYR A 43 24.54 -15.47 -4.37
CA TYR A 43 24.77 -14.35 -5.26
C TYR A 43 24.86 -13.02 -4.51
N VAL A 44 23.88 -12.75 -3.64
CA VAL A 44 23.82 -11.51 -2.85
C VAL A 44 25.02 -11.41 -1.89
N GLU A 45 25.31 -12.48 -1.15
CA GLU A 45 26.39 -12.49 -0.16
C GLU A 45 27.78 -12.38 -0.81
N THR A 46 27.98 -12.94 -2.01
CA THR A 46 29.24 -12.77 -2.75
C THR A 46 29.50 -11.33 -3.15
N ALA A 47 28.48 -10.48 -3.28
CA ALA A 47 28.69 -9.06 -3.57
C ALA A 47 29.50 -8.34 -2.46
N GLU A 48 29.35 -8.77 -1.22
CA GLU A 48 30.05 -8.22 -0.04
C GLU A 48 31.30 -9.04 0.34
N ALA A 49 31.59 -10.12 -0.39
CA ALA A 49 32.75 -10.95 -0.08
C ALA A 49 34.06 -10.15 -0.21
N PRO A 50 35.08 -10.42 0.63
CA PRO A 50 36.36 -9.70 0.60
C PRO A 50 37.03 -9.66 -0.77
N LEU A 51 36.77 -10.67 -1.62
CA LEU A 51 37.29 -10.72 -2.98
C LEU A 51 36.61 -9.69 -3.91
N PHE A 52 35.33 -9.36 -3.68
CA PHE A 52 34.52 -8.57 -4.60
C PHE A 52 34.13 -7.18 -4.07
N VAL A 53 34.30 -6.93 -2.78
CA VAL A 53 33.92 -5.64 -2.15
C VAL A 53 34.67 -4.44 -2.78
N GLU A 54 35.87 -4.66 -3.31
CA GLU A 54 36.70 -3.63 -3.93
C GLU A 54 36.52 -3.49 -5.44
N VAL A 55 35.57 -4.24 -6.03
CA VAL A 55 35.26 -4.07 -7.46
C VAL A 55 34.66 -2.69 -7.70
N ASP A 56 35.24 -1.96 -8.63
CA ASP A 56 34.70 -0.67 -9.08
C ASP A 56 33.33 -0.87 -9.74
N ARG A 57 32.28 -0.60 -8.98
CA ARG A 57 30.89 -0.78 -9.42
C ARG A 57 30.46 0.26 -10.46
N THR A 58 31.20 1.35 -10.63
CA THR A 58 30.91 2.33 -11.69
C THR A 58 31.33 1.81 -13.05
N LYS A 59 32.40 1.02 -13.09
CA LYS A 59 32.91 0.38 -14.32
C LYS A 59 32.33 -1.01 -14.55
N ASN A 60 31.96 -1.69 -13.47
CA ASN A 60 31.44 -3.06 -13.49
C ASN A 60 30.16 -3.11 -12.65
N PRO A 61 29.06 -2.50 -13.10
CA PRO A 61 27.81 -2.46 -12.35
C PRO A 61 27.27 -3.88 -12.14
N ASP A 62 26.77 -4.12 -10.93
CA ASP A 62 26.10 -5.36 -10.60
C ASP A 62 24.58 -5.17 -10.84
N GLN A 63 24.18 -5.15 -12.10
CA GLN A 63 22.82 -4.82 -12.54
C GLN A 63 21.73 -5.77 -12.01
N TYR A 64 22.11 -6.92 -11.48
CA TYR A 64 21.15 -7.90 -10.95
C TYR A 64 21.04 -7.89 -9.42
N LEU A 65 21.95 -7.16 -8.73
CA LEU A 65 22.07 -7.27 -7.28
C LEU A 65 20.77 -6.86 -6.56
N GLY A 66 20.15 -5.76 -6.97
CA GLY A 66 18.92 -5.26 -6.36
C GLY A 66 17.76 -6.25 -6.49
N GLU A 67 17.51 -6.71 -7.72
CA GLU A 67 16.40 -7.65 -7.97
C GLU A 67 16.65 -9.01 -7.31
N ILE A 68 17.86 -9.56 -7.41
CA ILE A 68 18.16 -10.84 -6.76
C ILE A 68 18.15 -10.72 -5.23
N ALA A 69 18.54 -9.58 -4.67
CA ALA A 69 18.41 -9.33 -3.25
C ALA A 69 16.93 -9.29 -2.82
N ARG A 70 16.06 -8.66 -3.62
CA ARG A 70 14.60 -8.67 -3.39
C ARG A 70 14.05 -10.10 -3.38
N VAL A 71 14.40 -10.91 -4.38
CA VAL A 71 13.99 -12.32 -4.46
C VAL A 71 14.52 -13.12 -3.27
N ALA A 72 15.80 -12.96 -2.93
CA ALA A 72 16.41 -13.62 -1.77
C ALA A 72 15.72 -13.23 -0.45
N ALA A 73 15.27 -11.97 -0.32
CA ALA A 73 14.53 -11.50 0.86
C ALA A 73 13.17 -12.21 0.99
N VAL A 74 12.46 -12.45 -0.11
CA VAL A 74 11.19 -13.20 -0.11
C VAL A 74 11.42 -14.64 0.37
N TYR A 75 12.43 -15.33 -0.17
CA TYR A 75 12.76 -16.68 0.27
C TYR A 75 13.19 -16.74 1.74
N ALA A 76 14.03 -15.78 2.18
CA ALA A 76 14.43 -15.68 3.58
C ALA A 76 13.23 -15.52 4.50
N PHE A 77 12.26 -14.68 4.10
CA PHE A 77 11.01 -14.52 4.84
C PHE A 77 10.19 -15.83 4.90
N GLN A 78 10.06 -16.55 3.80
CA GLN A 78 9.37 -17.84 3.76
C GLN A 78 10.01 -18.88 4.68
N GLU A 79 11.35 -18.88 4.77
CA GLU A 79 12.13 -19.72 5.70
C GLU A 79 12.16 -19.18 7.15
N LYS A 80 11.43 -18.08 7.43
CA LYS A 80 11.36 -17.39 8.74
C LYS A 80 12.71 -16.83 9.21
N ASP A 81 13.64 -16.62 8.29
CA ASP A 81 14.93 -15.96 8.55
C ASP A 81 14.77 -14.44 8.39
N LEU A 82 14.07 -13.81 9.35
CA LEU A 82 13.80 -12.37 9.34
C LEU A 82 15.06 -11.50 9.29
N PRO A 83 16.19 -11.85 9.98
CA PRO A 83 17.43 -11.09 9.85
C PRO A 83 17.95 -11.03 8.41
N SER A 84 18.01 -12.18 7.72
CA SER A 84 18.43 -12.23 6.31
C SER A 84 17.44 -11.52 5.40
N ALA A 85 16.12 -11.68 5.62
CA ALA A 85 15.09 -11.00 4.85
C ALA A 85 15.25 -9.47 4.94
N ASN A 86 15.45 -8.92 6.14
CA ASN A 86 15.70 -7.49 6.34
C ASN A 86 17.00 -7.03 5.69
N LYS A 87 18.09 -7.80 5.85
CA LYS A 87 19.38 -7.49 5.20
C LYS A 87 19.24 -7.39 3.67
N TYR A 88 18.60 -8.37 3.07
CA TYR A 88 18.50 -8.43 1.61
C TYR A 88 17.54 -7.39 1.04
N VAL A 89 16.42 -7.11 1.72
CA VAL A 89 15.54 -6.03 1.28
C VAL A 89 16.22 -4.67 1.38
N ASP A 90 17.09 -4.44 2.35
CA ASP A 90 17.87 -3.21 2.47
C ASP A 90 18.90 -3.04 1.33
N ILE A 91 19.42 -4.15 0.80
CA ILE A 91 20.25 -4.13 -0.40
C ILE A 91 19.39 -3.76 -1.63
N ALA A 92 18.22 -4.39 -1.78
CA ALA A 92 17.29 -4.12 -2.86
C ALA A 92 16.80 -2.66 -2.87
N MET A 93 16.55 -2.08 -1.69
CA MET A 93 16.13 -0.67 -1.54
C MET A 93 17.17 0.35 -2.03
N LYS A 94 18.44 -0.04 -2.19
CA LYS A 94 19.49 0.83 -2.74
C LYS A 94 19.54 0.84 -4.26
N ASP A 95 18.86 -0.10 -4.90
CA ASP A 95 18.81 -0.23 -6.35
C ASP A 95 17.60 0.55 -6.90
N PRO A 96 17.78 1.53 -7.81
CA PRO A 96 16.68 2.34 -8.34
C PRO A 96 15.56 1.52 -9.00
N GLU A 97 15.92 0.44 -9.71
CA GLU A 97 14.96 -0.41 -10.43
C GLU A 97 14.18 -1.32 -9.48
N ALA A 98 14.86 -1.90 -8.47
CA ALA A 98 14.24 -2.80 -7.50
C ALA A 98 13.53 -2.06 -6.35
N LYS A 99 13.87 -0.79 -6.09
CA LYS A 99 13.43 -0.01 -4.92
C LYS A 99 11.92 -0.01 -4.74
N LYS A 100 11.17 0.18 -5.83
CA LYS A 100 9.70 0.28 -5.75
C LYS A 100 9.07 -1.02 -5.22
N ASP A 101 9.48 -2.15 -5.75
CA ASP A 101 8.95 -3.46 -5.34
C ASP A 101 9.52 -3.91 -3.99
N ALA A 102 10.78 -3.54 -3.71
CA ALA A 102 11.42 -3.81 -2.43
C ALA A 102 10.77 -3.03 -1.27
N LEU A 103 10.25 -1.82 -1.53
CA LEU A 103 9.61 -1.00 -0.49
C LEU A 103 8.39 -1.71 0.13
N GLY A 104 7.52 -2.29 -0.70
CA GLY A 104 6.36 -3.05 -0.20
C GLY A 104 6.78 -4.19 0.75
N LEU A 105 7.79 -4.96 0.35
CA LEU A 105 8.36 -6.02 1.18
C LEU A 105 9.01 -5.45 2.46
N LYS A 106 9.73 -4.33 2.36
CA LYS A 106 10.34 -3.66 3.53
C LYS A 106 9.28 -3.25 4.55
N LEU A 107 8.23 -2.57 4.10
CA LEU A 107 7.11 -2.15 4.96
C LEU A 107 6.44 -3.36 5.63
N TYR A 108 6.21 -4.42 4.85
CA TYR A 108 5.63 -5.67 5.35
C TYR A 108 6.50 -6.33 6.43
N LEU A 109 7.81 -6.47 6.18
CA LEU A 109 8.76 -7.04 7.15
C LEU A 109 8.81 -6.23 8.44
N MET A 110 8.81 -4.89 8.34
CA MET A 110 8.81 -4.02 9.51
C MET A 110 7.55 -4.18 10.36
N GLN A 111 6.41 -4.54 9.77
CA GLN A 111 5.16 -4.79 10.49
C GLN A 111 5.15 -6.12 11.25
N GLN A 112 5.92 -7.12 10.81
CA GLN A 112 5.93 -8.45 11.47
C GLN A 112 6.45 -8.41 12.91
N ASP A 113 7.23 -7.40 13.27
CA ASP A 113 7.82 -7.24 14.60
C ASP A 113 6.97 -6.36 15.55
N LEU A 114 5.80 -5.88 15.10
CA LEU A 114 4.94 -5.01 15.91
C LEU A 114 4.16 -5.83 16.94
N LYS A 115 4.64 -5.88 18.17
CA LYS A 115 4.02 -6.62 19.30
C LYS A 115 3.59 -5.69 20.43
N THR A 116 4.26 -4.57 20.58
CA THR A 116 4.05 -3.61 21.65
C THR A 116 3.74 -2.22 21.09
N LYS A 117 3.31 -1.32 21.95
CA LYS A 117 3.14 0.09 21.62
C LYS A 117 4.50 0.75 21.29
N GLU A 118 5.54 0.35 21.97
CA GLU A 118 6.91 0.82 21.75
C GLU A 118 7.41 0.42 20.37
N ASP A 119 7.12 -0.82 19.92
CA ASP A 119 7.45 -1.27 18.57
C ASP A 119 6.71 -0.42 17.53
N SER A 120 5.42 -0.15 17.77
CA SER A 120 4.59 0.68 16.90
C SER A 120 5.12 2.11 16.79
N LEU A 121 5.56 2.71 17.91
CA LEU A 121 6.18 4.03 17.90
C LEU A 121 7.54 4.02 17.17
N SER A 122 8.36 2.99 17.39
CA SER A 122 9.60 2.81 16.64
C SER A 122 9.37 2.67 15.14
N TYR A 123 8.30 1.97 14.75
CA TYR A 123 7.90 1.85 13.35
C TYR A 123 7.48 3.20 12.76
N VAL A 124 6.71 4.01 13.50
CA VAL A 124 6.36 5.38 13.09
C VAL A 124 7.60 6.21 12.80
N GLU A 125 8.64 6.17 13.66
CA GLU A 125 9.88 6.92 13.41
C GLU A 125 10.61 6.45 12.14
N LYS A 126 10.64 5.15 11.87
CA LYS A 126 11.18 4.61 10.63
C LYS A 126 10.37 5.06 9.40
N LEU A 127 9.03 5.04 9.50
CA LEU A 127 8.16 5.53 8.42
C LEU A 127 8.34 7.03 8.18
N LYS A 128 8.51 7.83 9.22
CA LYS A 128 8.80 9.27 9.11
C LYS A 128 10.11 9.52 8.34
N THR A 129 11.14 8.72 8.61
CA THR A 129 12.41 8.80 7.87
C THR A 129 12.19 8.47 6.39
N LEU A 130 11.50 7.38 6.08
CA LEU A 130 11.18 7.02 4.70
C LEU A 130 10.31 8.08 4.01
N TYR A 131 9.35 8.67 4.73
CA TYR A 131 8.49 9.72 4.22
C TYR A 131 9.23 11.04 3.96
N ALA A 132 10.23 11.36 4.78
CA ALA A 132 11.09 12.53 4.55
C ALA A 132 11.95 12.37 3.27
N ASP A 133 12.39 11.14 2.97
CA ASP A 133 13.15 10.83 1.76
C ASP A 133 12.27 10.82 0.50
N ASP A 134 11.00 10.41 0.61
CA ASP A 134 10.05 10.33 -0.50
C ASP A 134 8.62 10.66 -0.03
N SER A 135 8.33 11.94 0.13
CA SER A 135 7.04 12.44 0.62
C SER A 135 5.87 12.23 -0.35
N ASN A 136 6.16 11.92 -1.63
CA ASN A 136 5.13 11.64 -2.63
C ASN A 136 4.74 10.17 -2.69
N ASN A 137 5.43 9.31 -1.95
CA ASN A 137 5.18 7.88 -1.97
C ASN A 137 3.87 7.52 -1.26
N GLU A 138 2.91 7.00 -2.03
CA GLU A 138 1.59 6.65 -1.51
C GLU A 138 1.61 5.54 -0.48
N GLN A 139 2.49 4.53 -0.65
CA GLN A 139 2.58 3.42 0.30
C GLN A 139 3.10 3.86 1.66
N ILE A 140 4.15 4.70 1.67
CA ILE A 140 4.71 5.24 2.92
C ILE A 140 3.68 6.14 3.59
N PHE A 141 3.04 7.04 2.83
CA PHE A 141 1.99 7.92 3.34
C PHE A 141 0.84 7.12 3.97
N ALA A 142 0.32 6.12 3.27
CA ALA A 142 -0.79 5.29 3.76
C ALA A 142 -0.41 4.54 5.05
N ASN A 143 0.79 3.94 5.10
CA ASN A 143 1.26 3.23 6.29
C ASN A 143 1.43 4.18 7.49
N LEU A 144 2.03 5.36 7.26
CA LEU A 144 2.24 6.34 8.33
C LEU A 144 0.91 6.88 8.85
N ALA A 145 -0.04 7.18 7.96
CA ALA A 145 -1.39 7.62 8.33
C ALA A 145 -2.13 6.55 9.14
N ALA A 146 -2.07 5.28 8.71
CA ALA A 146 -2.69 4.17 9.42
C ALA A 146 -2.10 4.00 10.83
N MET A 147 -0.76 4.12 10.96
CA MET A 147 -0.10 4.04 12.27
C MET A 147 -0.47 5.20 13.18
N TYR A 148 -0.54 6.43 12.67
CA TYR A 148 -1.04 7.56 13.45
C TYR A 148 -2.47 7.33 13.95
N GLY A 149 -3.35 6.84 13.06
CA GLY A 149 -4.74 6.51 13.42
C GLY A 149 -4.81 5.45 14.52
N SER A 150 -4.10 4.33 14.38
CA SER A 150 -4.10 3.23 15.35
C SER A 150 -3.54 3.61 16.71
N LEU A 151 -2.58 4.54 16.76
CA LEU A 151 -1.97 5.05 17.99
C LEU A 151 -2.73 6.25 18.59
N GLY A 152 -3.81 6.71 17.94
CA GLY A 152 -4.57 7.88 18.37
C GLY A 152 -3.83 9.22 18.19
N MET A 153 -2.81 9.26 17.35
CA MET A 153 -1.99 10.45 17.05
C MET A 153 -2.68 11.33 15.99
N LYS A 154 -3.91 11.74 16.28
CA LYS A 154 -4.79 12.46 15.33
C LYS A 154 -4.20 13.79 14.85
N ASN A 155 -3.49 14.52 15.72
CA ASN A 155 -2.90 15.80 15.34
C ASN A 155 -1.76 15.62 14.31
N GLU A 156 -0.93 14.60 14.48
CA GLU A 156 0.15 14.27 13.58
C GLU A 156 -0.39 13.80 12.23
N GLN A 157 -1.43 12.97 12.25
CA GLN A 157 -2.12 12.50 11.06
C GLN A 157 -2.71 13.68 10.27
N ALA A 158 -3.46 14.57 10.93
CA ALA A 158 -4.06 15.75 10.30
C ALA A 158 -2.99 16.67 9.67
N LYS A 159 -1.91 16.98 10.43
CA LYS A 159 -0.80 17.80 9.90
C LYS A 159 -0.16 17.20 8.65
N MET A 160 0.03 15.89 8.62
CA MET A 160 0.61 15.18 7.47
C MET A 160 -0.32 15.24 6.25
N ILE A 161 -1.62 15.03 6.46
CA ILE A 161 -2.65 15.13 5.42
C ILE A 161 -2.71 16.57 4.87
N ASP A 162 -2.76 17.56 5.74
CA ASP A 162 -2.83 18.97 5.35
C ASP A 162 -1.58 19.42 4.59
N ALA A 163 -0.39 18.98 5.01
CA ALA A 163 0.85 19.28 4.31
C ALA A 163 0.84 18.69 2.88
N ARG A 164 0.32 17.48 2.71
CA ARG A 164 0.19 16.86 1.39
C ARG A 164 -0.83 17.55 0.50
N LEU A 165 -1.96 18.00 1.07
CA LEU A 165 -2.98 18.78 0.36
C LEU A 165 -2.51 20.20 0.03
N ALA A 166 -1.64 20.79 0.85
CA ALA A 166 -1.00 22.07 0.55
C ALA A 166 -0.05 21.96 -0.65
N ALA A 167 0.67 20.85 -0.77
CA ALA A 167 1.55 20.57 -1.92
C ALA A 167 0.76 20.18 -3.18
N ASN A 168 -0.30 19.36 -3.02
CA ASN A 168 -1.19 18.91 -4.10
C ASN A 168 -2.63 18.89 -3.60
N SER A 169 -3.39 19.93 -3.88
CA SER A 169 -4.79 20.06 -3.44
C SER A 169 -5.75 19.01 -4.04
N GLY A 170 -5.32 18.27 -5.05
CA GLY A 170 -6.05 17.18 -5.69
C GLY A 170 -5.52 15.79 -5.32
N ASP A 171 -4.65 15.67 -4.29
CA ASP A 171 -4.11 14.37 -3.89
C ASP A 171 -5.23 13.44 -3.42
N PHE A 172 -5.43 12.36 -4.18
CA PHE A 172 -6.51 11.40 -3.97
C PHE A 172 -6.49 10.80 -2.56
N MET A 173 -5.32 10.33 -2.14
CA MET A 173 -5.19 9.61 -0.87
C MET A 173 -5.44 10.55 0.33
N ALA A 174 -4.87 11.74 0.29
CA ALA A 174 -5.03 12.73 1.34
C ALA A 174 -6.48 13.23 1.44
N LEU A 175 -7.16 13.48 0.29
CA LEU A 175 -8.57 13.82 0.25
C LEU A 175 -9.46 12.70 0.78
N ALA A 176 -9.21 11.44 0.36
CA ALA A 176 -9.98 10.30 0.84
C ALA A 176 -9.85 10.11 2.36
N MET A 177 -8.64 10.27 2.91
CA MET A 177 -8.40 10.18 4.36
C MET A 177 -9.06 11.31 5.13
N ARG A 178 -8.93 12.58 4.68
CA ARG A 178 -9.56 13.71 5.35
C ARG A 178 -11.09 13.62 5.27
N GLY A 179 -11.62 13.19 4.13
CA GLY A 179 -13.04 12.91 3.98
C GLY A 179 -13.53 11.85 4.95
N GLN A 180 -12.78 10.76 5.12
CA GLN A 180 -13.10 9.70 6.10
C GLN A 180 -13.07 10.21 7.54
N GLU A 181 -12.07 11.02 7.91
CA GLU A 181 -12.02 11.64 9.23
C GLU A 181 -13.21 12.57 9.48
N SER A 182 -13.55 13.42 8.49
CA SER A 182 -14.72 14.29 8.54
C SER A 182 -16.02 13.50 8.66
N MET A 183 -16.15 12.40 7.90
CA MET A 183 -17.28 11.49 7.97
C MET A 183 -17.42 10.87 9.37
N ASN A 184 -16.31 10.41 9.95
CA ASN A 184 -16.28 9.82 11.30
C ASN A 184 -16.60 10.84 12.41
N ALA A 185 -16.24 12.11 12.17
CA ALA A 185 -16.56 13.23 13.07
C ALA A 185 -17.99 13.75 12.90
N GLY A 186 -18.77 13.24 11.93
CA GLY A 186 -20.12 13.71 11.64
C GLY A 186 -20.18 15.00 10.81
N ASN A 187 -19.05 15.45 10.26
CA ASN A 187 -18.96 16.63 9.40
C ASN A 187 -19.28 16.26 7.95
N ASP A 188 -20.56 15.96 7.67
CA ASP A 188 -20.98 15.40 6.38
C ASP A 188 -20.64 16.29 5.18
N ASP A 189 -20.79 17.62 5.29
CA ASP A 189 -20.50 18.53 4.20
C ASP A 189 -19.01 18.53 3.81
N ALA A 190 -18.13 18.54 4.79
CA ALA A 190 -16.69 18.45 4.54
C ALA A 190 -16.31 17.10 3.93
N ALA A 191 -16.85 16.00 4.46
CA ALA A 191 -16.62 14.67 3.94
C ALA A 191 -17.07 14.51 2.47
N ILE A 192 -18.30 14.95 2.15
CA ILE A 192 -18.84 14.94 0.79
C ILE A 192 -17.96 15.75 -0.17
N SER A 193 -17.53 16.95 0.26
CA SER A 193 -16.65 17.80 -0.54
C SER A 193 -15.33 17.10 -0.87
N ASP A 194 -14.67 16.53 0.13
CA ASP A 194 -13.38 15.86 -0.04
C ASP A 194 -13.51 14.57 -0.89
N PHE A 195 -14.53 13.75 -0.65
CA PHE A 195 -14.75 12.55 -1.46
C PHE A 195 -15.06 12.87 -2.93
N LYS A 196 -15.89 13.89 -3.19
CA LYS A 196 -16.14 14.33 -4.57
C LYS A 196 -14.87 14.76 -5.27
N LYS A 197 -14.04 15.55 -4.58
CA LYS A 197 -12.77 16.02 -5.12
C LYS A 197 -11.77 14.88 -5.33
N ALA A 198 -11.72 13.90 -4.44
CA ALA A 198 -10.92 12.69 -4.64
C ALA A 198 -11.34 11.93 -5.90
N LEU A 199 -12.65 11.80 -6.14
CA LEU A 199 -13.20 11.12 -7.32
C LEU A 199 -12.99 11.88 -8.65
N GLU A 200 -12.59 13.16 -8.63
CA GLU A 200 -12.15 13.86 -9.84
C GLU A 200 -10.86 13.23 -10.39
N THR A 201 -9.97 12.76 -9.50
CA THR A 201 -8.70 12.14 -9.85
C THR A 201 -8.85 10.64 -10.12
N LYS A 202 -9.65 9.94 -9.30
CA LYS A 202 -9.86 8.49 -9.39
C LYS A 202 -11.36 8.17 -9.29
N LYS A 203 -12.03 8.11 -10.44
CA LYS A 203 -13.49 8.04 -10.56
C LYS A 203 -14.11 6.71 -10.13
N ASP A 204 -13.32 5.66 -10.08
CA ASP A 204 -13.73 4.26 -9.91
C ASP A 204 -13.24 3.62 -8.61
N ASP A 205 -12.86 4.43 -7.61
CA ASP A 205 -12.48 3.87 -6.31
C ASP A 205 -13.74 3.49 -5.50
N SER A 206 -14.02 2.18 -5.42
CA SER A 206 -15.22 1.63 -4.77
C SER A 206 -15.36 2.03 -3.31
N LEU A 207 -14.25 2.20 -2.58
CA LEU A 207 -14.26 2.61 -1.17
C LEU A 207 -14.73 4.06 -1.02
N VAL A 208 -14.13 4.97 -1.79
CA VAL A 208 -14.50 6.40 -1.75
C VAL A 208 -15.93 6.62 -2.26
N LEU A 209 -16.34 5.91 -3.33
CA LEU A 209 -17.71 5.92 -3.83
C LEU A 209 -18.71 5.46 -2.76
N THR A 210 -18.39 4.39 -2.04
CA THR A 210 -19.23 3.85 -0.96
C THR A 210 -19.33 4.82 0.22
N TYR A 211 -18.21 5.41 0.64
CA TYR A 211 -18.21 6.41 1.72
C TYR A 211 -18.98 7.68 1.35
N LEU A 212 -18.84 8.15 0.11
CA LEU A 212 -19.62 9.28 -0.39
C LEU A 212 -21.12 8.98 -0.37
N GLY A 213 -21.53 7.83 -0.92
CA GLY A 213 -22.93 7.42 -0.91
C GLY A 213 -23.50 7.26 0.50
N PHE A 214 -22.75 6.61 1.39
CA PHE A 214 -23.14 6.49 2.80
C PHE A 214 -23.30 7.86 3.47
N THR A 215 -22.37 8.79 3.25
CA THR A 215 -22.39 10.13 3.85
C THR A 215 -23.57 10.95 3.31
N LEU A 216 -23.87 10.85 2.02
CA LEU A 216 -25.05 11.47 1.40
C LEU A 216 -26.36 10.93 2.01
N ASN A 217 -26.47 9.62 2.22
CA ASN A 217 -27.63 9.01 2.89
C ASN A 217 -27.79 9.53 4.32
N ARG A 218 -26.70 9.59 5.09
CA ARG A 218 -26.73 10.08 6.47
C ARG A 218 -27.16 11.54 6.51
N LYS A 219 -26.60 12.38 5.61
CA LYS A 219 -27.00 13.78 5.50
C LYS A 219 -28.48 13.89 5.16
N ALA A 220 -28.99 13.13 4.19
CA ALA A 220 -30.40 13.10 3.81
C ALA A 220 -31.30 12.74 5.00
N ALA A 221 -30.94 11.68 5.75
CA ALA A 221 -31.72 11.22 6.91
C ALA A 221 -31.79 12.25 8.03
N ASN A 222 -30.82 13.14 8.16
CA ASN A 222 -30.76 14.19 9.19
C ASN A 222 -31.53 15.48 8.80
N ILE A 223 -32.02 15.58 7.57
CA ILE A 223 -32.83 16.73 7.14
C ILE A 223 -34.27 16.58 7.63
N ASN A 224 -34.78 17.59 8.35
CA ASN A 224 -36.14 17.64 8.80
C ASN A 224 -36.96 18.60 7.92
N GLY A 225 -38.10 18.12 7.44
CA GLY A 225 -39.10 18.99 6.77
C GLY A 225 -38.82 19.42 5.34
N ASN A 226 -37.73 18.94 4.71
CA ASN A 226 -37.41 19.25 3.30
C ASN A 226 -37.31 17.96 2.48
N ASN A 227 -38.43 17.39 2.11
CA ASN A 227 -38.49 16.15 1.33
C ASN A 227 -37.82 16.27 -0.05
N ALA A 228 -37.81 17.43 -0.66
CA ALA A 228 -37.19 17.63 -1.98
C ALA A 228 -35.67 17.56 -1.89
N GLU A 229 -35.06 18.14 -0.86
CA GLU A 229 -33.63 18.10 -0.61
C GLU A 229 -33.17 16.68 -0.21
N GLN A 230 -33.92 16.03 0.67
CA GLN A 230 -33.70 14.61 1.03
C GLN A 230 -33.65 13.73 -0.21
N LYS A 231 -34.70 13.84 -1.05
CA LYS A 231 -34.81 13.08 -2.28
C LYS A 231 -33.61 13.29 -3.19
N LYS A 232 -33.18 14.53 -3.38
CA LYS A 232 -32.02 14.89 -4.20
C LYS A 232 -30.73 14.24 -3.69
N LEU A 233 -30.50 14.21 -2.38
CA LEU A 233 -29.32 13.58 -1.79
C LEU A 233 -29.33 12.05 -1.95
N TYR A 234 -30.48 11.41 -1.77
CA TYR A 234 -30.61 9.97 -2.02
C TYR A 234 -30.42 9.63 -3.50
N GLU A 235 -30.96 10.43 -4.41
CA GLU A 235 -30.74 10.26 -5.85
C GLU A 235 -29.25 10.40 -6.24
N GLU A 236 -28.55 11.33 -5.60
CA GLU A 236 -27.13 11.50 -5.78
C GLU A 236 -26.34 10.33 -5.20
N SER A 237 -26.71 9.87 -4.01
CA SER A 237 -26.11 8.69 -3.36
C SER A 237 -26.22 7.44 -4.24
N VAL A 238 -27.41 7.19 -4.82
CA VAL A 238 -27.63 6.06 -5.73
C VAL A 238 -26.64 6.07 -6.88
N LYS A 239 -26.40 7.21 -7.51
CA LYS A 239 -25.46 7.33 -8.64
C LYS A 239 -24.05 6.84 -8.28
N TYR A 240 -23.54 7.22 -7.11
CA TYR A 240 -22.22 6.80 -6.67
C TYR A 240 -22.19 5.34 -6.23
N LEU A 241 -23.23 4.87 -5.55
CA LEU A 241 -23.29 3.49 -5.04
C LEU A 241 -23.52 2.47 -6.17
N GLU A 242 -24.23 2.82 -7.22
CA GLU A 242 -24.36 1.99 -8.41
C GLU A 242 -22.99 1.85 -9.12
N VAL A 243 -22.21 2.92 -9.23
CA VAL A 243 -20.84 2.83 -9.73
C VAL A 243 -19.97 1.96 -8.80
N ALA A 244 -20.09 2.11 -7.47
CA ALA A 244 -19.36 1.27 -6.51
C ALA A 244 -19.70 -0.22 -6.70
N ARG A 245 -20.99 -0.55 -6.92
CA ARG A 245 -21.45 -1.92 -7.25
C ARG A 245 -20.80 -2.45 -8.52
N ASP A 246 -20.77 -1.62 -9.56
CA ASP A 246 -20.31 -2.04 -10.89
C ASP A 246 -18.78 -2.26 -10.91
N VAL A 247 -18.00 -1.51 -10.11
CA VAL A 247 -16.54 -1.65 -10.03
C VAL A 247 -16.07 -2.65 -8.98
N ASP A 248 -16.88 -2.95 -7.96
CA ASP A 248 -16.58 -3.92 -6.90
C ASP A 248 -17.81 -4.78 -6.54
N PRO A 249 -18.31 -5.60 -7.48
CA PRO A 249 -19.54 -6.35 -7.30
C PRO A 249 -19.49 -7.36 -6.15
N SER A 250 -18.30 -7.86 -5.83
CA SER A 250 -18.06 -8.81 -4.72
C SER A 250 -17.91 -8.15 -3.35
N CYS A 251 -17.86 -6.81 -3.27
CA CYS A 251 -17.59 -6.06 -2.05
C CYS A 251 -16.24 -6.39 -1.40
N GLU A 252 -15.21 -6.61 -2.19
CA GLU A 252 -13.88 -6.93 -1.66
C GLU A 252 -13.23 -5.74 -0.94
N ARG A 253 -13.52 -4.52 -1.40
CA ARG A 253 -12.96 -3.29 -0.84
C ARG A 253 -13.94 -2.52 0.04
N ALA A 254 -15.23 -2.51 -0.31
CA ALA A 254 -16.25 -1.76 0.43
C ALA A 254 -17.63 -2.38 0.30
N ASN A 255 -18.36 -2.43 1.41
CA ASN A 255 -19.74 -2.93 1.40
C ASN A 255 -20.72 -1.82 0.96
N TRP A 256 -20.93 -1.70 -0.35
CA TRP A 256 -21.88 -0.78 -0.96
C TRP A 256 -23.34 -1.25 -0.84
N LYS A 257 -23.59 -2.52 -0.53
CA LYS A 257 -24.95 -3.12 -0.54
C LYS A 257 -25.92 -2.43 0.43
N TYR A 258 -25.48 -2.28 1.68
CA TYR A 258 -26.35 -1.71 2.71
C TYR A 258 -26.69 -0.23 2.44
N PRO A 259 -25.75 0.68 2.16
CA PRO A 259 -26.11 2.06 1.84
C PRO A 259 -26.92 2.19 0.54
N LEU A 260 -26.72 1.33 -0.47
CA LEU A 260 -27.55 1.33 -1.67
C LEU A 260 -28.99 0.85 -1.36
N TYR A 261 -29.14 -0.18 -0.54
CA TYR A 261 -30.44 -0.60 -0.04
C TYR A 261 -31.16 0.53 0.69
N GLN A 262 -30.49 1.24 1.58
CA GLN A 262 -31.08 2.38 2.30
C GLN A 262 -31.56 3.49 1.34
N ALA A 263 -30.76 3.83 0.34
CA ALA A 263 -31.13 4.85 -0.63
C ALA A 263 -32.34 4.42 -1.49
N TYR A 264 -32.37 3.19 -1.98
CA TYR A 264 -33.51 2.67 -2.74
C TYR A 264 -34.77 2.59 -1.87
N TYR A 265 -34.67 2.11 -0.65
CA TYR A 265 -35.80 2.08 0.28
C TYR A 265 -36.38 3.47 0.52
N SER A 266 -35.53 4.47 0.72
CA SER A 266 -35.95 5.86 0.97
C SER A 266 -36.58 6.51 -0.25
N LEU A 267 -36.12 6.18 -1.47
CA LEU A 267 -36.64 6.75 -2.71
C LEU A 267 -37.88 6.05 -3.24
N TYR A 268 -37.90 4.73 -3.16
CA TYR A 268 -38.86 3.90 -3.90
C TYR A 268 -39.75 3.02 -3.01
N GLY A 269 -39.39 2.91 -1.73
CA GLY A 269 -40.13 2.11 -0.74
C GLY A 269 -39.82 0.61 -0.79
N ALA A 270 -40.36 -0.13 0.18
CA ALA A 270 -40.11 -1.56 0.38
C ALA A 270 -40.60 -2.46 -0.78
N ASN A 271 -41.57 -2.01 -1.56
CA ASN A 271 -42.18 -2.84 -2.61
C ASN A 271 -41.47 -2.74 -3.97
N ASP A 272 -40.53 -1.81 -4.14
CA ASP A 272 -39.77 -1.66 -5.38
C ASP A 272 -38.84 -2.87 -5.60
N SER A 273 -38.72 -3.29 -6.86
CA SER A 273 -37.92 -4.48 -7.22
C SER A 273 -36.46 -4.37 -6.84
N ARG A 274 -35.84 -3.17 -7.01
CA ARG A 274 -34.44 -2.89 -6.67
C ARG A 274 -34.23 -2.98 -5.17
N THR A 275 -35.18 -2.47 -4.36
CA THR A 275 -35.14 -2.58 -2.91
C THR A 275 -35.21 -4.03 -2.44
N LYS A 276 -36.12 -4.83 -3.02
CA LYS A 276 -36.27 -6.26 -2.69
C LYS A 276 -35.05 -7.08 -3.04
N GLU A 277 -34.43 -6.80 -4.19
CA GLU A 277 -33.21 -7.47 -4.62
C GLU A 277 -32.08 -7.26 -3.62
N LEU A 278 -31.84 -6.01 -3.21
CA LEU A 278 -30.80 -5.70 -2.22
C LEU A 278 -31.18 -6.16 -0.80
N GLU A 279 -32.45 -6.15 -0.44
CA GLU A 279 -32.89 -6.66 0.87
C GLU A 279 -32.45 -8.12 1.09
N ALA A 280 -32.51 -8.94 0.04
CA ALA A 280 -32.06 -10.33 0.09
C ALA A 280 -30.54 -10.48 0.26
N LEU A 281 -29.75 -9.45 -0.08
CA LEU A 281 -28.28 -9.46 0.00
C LEU A 281 -27.74 -8.82 1.29
N VAL A 282 -28.57 -8.10 2.06
CA VAL A 282 -28.16 -7.41 3.28
C VAL A 282 -28.72 -8.03 4.57
N LYS A 283 -29.64 -8.99 4.44
CA LYS A 283 -30.13 -9.86 5.53
C LYS A 283 -29.24 -11.07 5.73
#